data_c62504fafeb60e1c9a46dca94660ddf0
#
_entry.id   c62504fafeb60e1c9a46dca94660ddf0
#
_cell.length_a   1.000
_cell.length_b   1.000
_cell.length_c   1.000
_cell.angle_alpha   90.00
_cell.angle_beta   90.00
_cell.angle_gamma   90.00
#
_symmetry.space_group_name_H-M   'P 1'
#
loop_
_entity.id
_entity.type
_entity.pdbx_description
1 polymer ?
#
loop_
_entity_poly.entity_id
_entity_poly.type
_entity_poly.pdbx_seq_one_letter_code
_entity_poly.pdbx_strand_id
1 'polypeptide(L)'
;MPQRLSWSEYFMRIAALVAERSTCLRRAVGAVAVLDKRILATGYNGAPTGIAHCLDVGCMREEMGVPSGQRHELCRGLHAEQNVVIQAAVHGIPLTGATIYCTDQPCLICSKMLINCRIRAIYFSRGYPDDLSRSFLDEAGIDYERLS
;
A
#
# COMPACT_ATOMS: atom_id res chain seq x y z
N MET A 1 8.41 -29.71 15.11
CA MET A 1 8.16 -29.47 13.68
C MET A 1 7.75 -28.02 13.46
N PRO A 2 8.45 -27.31 12.60
CA PRO A 2 8.03 -25.95 12.28
C PRO A 2 6.71 -25.99 11.52
N GLN A 3 5.79 -25.13 11.90
CA GLN A 3 4.53 -24.97 11.18
C GLN A 3 4.74 -24.10 9.94
N ARG A 4 4.07 -24.46 8.87
CA ARG A 4 4.04 -23.61 7.68
C ARG A 4 3.16 -22.39 7.98
N LEU A 5 3.58 -21.25 7.48
CA LEU A 5 2.73 -20.07 7.50
C LEU A 5 1.49 -20.29 6.63
N SER A 6 0.37 -19.71 7.03
CA SER A 6 -0.76 -19.60 6.11
C SER A 6 -0.38 -18.69 4.94
N TRP A 7 -1.12 -18.76 3.85
CA TRP A 7 -0.86 -17.87 2.71
C TRP A 7 -1.01 -16.41 3.10
N SER A 8 -2.00 -16.06 3.94
CA SER A 8 -2.20 -14.70 4.41
C SER A 8 -1.03 -14.21 5.24
N GLU A 9 -0.54 -15.02 6.17
CA GLU A 9 0.63 -14.68 6.98
C GLU A 9 1.88 -14.52 6.12
N TYR A 10 2.06 -15.41 5.16
CA TYR A 10 3.19 -15.39 4.23
C TYR A 10 3.23 -14.08 3.45
N PHE A 11 2.11 -13.73 2.79
CA PHE A 11 2.07 -12.51 1.98
C PHE A 11 2.12 -11.24 2.83
N MET A 12 1.55 -11.27 4.04
CA MET A 12 1.66 -10.14 4.95
C MET A 12 3.11 -9.93 5.43
N ARG A 13 3.84 -11.00 5.66
CA ARG A 13 5.27 -10.91 6.00
C ARG A 13 6.09 -10.40 4.83
N ILE A 14 5.75 -10.77 3.61
CA ILE A 14 6.41 -10.21 2.42
C ILE A 14 6.13 -8.71 2.32
N ALA A 15 4.89 -8.27 2.55
CA ALA A 15 4.55 -6.86 2.56
C ALA A 15 5.37 -6.11 3.62
N ALA A 16 5.53 -6.71 4.81
CA ALA A 16 6.35 -6.12 5.87
C ALA A 16 7.82 -6.01 5.46
N LEU A 17 8.35 -7.01 4.76
CA LEU A 17 9.72 -6.97 4.25
C LEU A 17 9.87 -5.87 3.18
N VAL A 18 8.90 -5.76 2.28
CA VAL A 18 8.89 -4.70 1.27
C VAL A 18 8.92 -3.33 1.94
N ALA A 19 8.20 -3.16 3.05
CA ALA A 19 8.17 -1.91 3.81
C ALA A 19 9.55 -1.47 4.29
N GLU A 20 10.48 -2.41 4.49
CA GLU A 20 11.84 -2.08 4.95
C GLU A 20 12.64 -1.28 3.92
N ARG A 21 12.19 -1.23 2.68
CA ARG A 21 12.79 -0.38 1.64
C ARG A 21 12.24 1.04 1.62
N SER A 22 11.25 1.36 2.45
CA SER A 22 10.66 2.70 2.52
C SER A 22 11.72 3.78 2.73
N THR A 23 11.52 4.92 2.07
CA THR A 23 12.40 6.08 2.20
C THR A 23 11.71 7.25 2.91
N CYS A 24 10.55 7.01 3.49
CA CYS A 24 9.80 8.01 4.25
C CYS A 24 10.33 8.11 5.68
N LEU A 25 10.40 9.34 6.20
CA LEU A 25 10.86 9.60 7.57
C LEU A 25 9.76 9.36 8.62
N ARG A 26 8.47 9.38 8.21
CA ARG A 26 7.35 9.29 9.15
C ARG A 26 6.87 7.86 9.39
N ARG A 27 6.83 7.04 8.34
CA ARG A 27 6.40 5.63 8.45
C ARG A 27 6.94 4.80 7.31
N ALA A 28 7.03 3.52 7.55
CA ALA A 28 7.40 2.53 6.54
C ALA A 28 6.16 1.70 6.19
N VAL A 29 5.77 1.73 4.93
CA VAL A 29 4.60 0.99 4.43
C VAL A 29 5.02 0.12 3.25
N GLY A 30 4.52 -1.09 3.21
CA GLY A 30 4.74 -2.01 2.11
C GLY A 30 3.44 -2.65 1.66
N ALA A 31 3.37 -2.98 0.39
CA ALA A 31 2.21 -3.62 -0.19
C ALA A 31 2.63 -4.61 -1.27
N VAL A 32 1.86 -5.68 -1.40
CA VAL A 32 2.04 -6.66 -2.48
C VAL A 32 0.68 -6.99 -3.10
N ALA A 33 0.66 -7.17 -4.42
CA ALA A 33 -0.51 -7.64 -5.15
C ALA A 33 -0.31 -9.10 -5.49
N VAL A 34 -1.31 -9.93 -5.19
CA VAL A 34 -1.22 -11.38 -5.34
C VAL A 34 -2.42 -11.89 -6.13
N LEU A 35 -2.17 -12.79 -7.09
CA LEU A 35 -3.20 -13.50 -7.84
C LEU A 35 -2.79 -14.96 -7.97
N ASP A 36 -3.69 -15.86 -7.60
CA ASP A 36 -3.41 -17.29 -7.64
C ASP A 36 -2.09 -17.67 -6.93
N LYS A 37 -1.87 -17.07 -5.76
CA LYS A 37 -0.69 -17.30 -4.92
C LYS A 37 0.62 -16.86 -5.57
N ARG A 38 0.54 -15.98 -6.56
CA ARG A 38 1.71 -15.39 -7.22
C ARG A 38 1.74 -13.89 -6.96
N ILE A 39 2.92 -13.38 -6.64
CA ILE A 39 3.12 -11.95 -6.48
C ILE A 39 3.18 -11.33 -7.87
N LEU A 40 2.29 -10.37 -8.13
CA LEU A 40 2.25 -9.64 -9.39
C LEU A 40 3.09 -8.38 -9.35
N ALA A 41 3.06 -7.68 -8.23
CA ALA A 41 3.76 -6.41 -8.05
C ALA A 41 3.95 -6.13 -6.57
N THR A 42 4.95 -5.34 -6.27
CA THR A 42 5.24 -4.87 -4.91
C THR A 42 5.35 -3.35 -4.91
N GLY A 43 5.22 -2.74 -3.75
CA GLY A 43 5.42 -1.31 -3.60
C GLY A 43 5.72 -0.94 -2.16
N TYR A 44 6.57 0.03 -1.99
CA TYR A 44 6.83 0.67 -0.70
C TYR A 44 6.70 2.17 -0.88
N ASN A 45 6.46 2.89 0.22
CA ASN A 45 6.33 4.34 0.13
C ASN A 45 7.70 5.00 -0.07
N GLY A 46 7.80 5.79 -1.11
CA GLY A 46 9.06 6.43 -1.47
C GLY A 46 8.89 7.40 -2.63
N ALA A 47 9.91 8.20 -2.86
CA ALA A 47 9.89 9.22 -3.91
C ALA A 47 9.90 8.58 -5.31
N PRO A 48 9.34 9.28 -6.31
CA PRO A 48 9.43 8.83 -7.70
C PRO A 48 10.89 8.65 -8.15
N THR A 49 11.08 7.78 -9.12
CA THR A 49 12.40 7.53 -9.70
C THR A 49 13.02 8.82 -10.20
N GLY A 50 14.26 9.09 -9.83
CA GLY A 50 14.99 10.28 -10.25
C GLY A 50 14.81 11.50 -9.36
N ILE A 51 13.95 11.40 -8.34
CA ILE A 51 13.74 12.47 -7.36
C ILE A 51 14.34 12.04 -6.02
N ALA A 52 14.91 12.98 -5.27
CA ALA A 52 15.53 12.69 -3.98
C ALA A 52 14.51 12.15 -2.97
N HIS A 53 14.94 11.22 -2.14
CA HIS A 53 14.10 10.62 -1.10
C HIS A 53 14.04 11.51 0.15
N CYS A 54 12.95 11.39 0.91
CA CYS A 54 12.83 12.10 2.18
C CYS A 54 13.97 11.77 3.14
N LEU A 55 14.49 10.56 3.12
CA LEU A 55 15.65 10.18 3.93
C LEU A 55 16.87 11.05 3.64
N ASP A 56 17.00 11.56 2.42
CA ASP A 56 18.14 12.36 2.00
C ASP A 56 17.94 13.86 2.18
N VAL A 57 16.71 14.35 1.99
CA VAL A 57 16.42 15.80 1.92
C VAL A 57 15.39 16.28 2.94
N GLY A 58 14.82 15.39 3.74
CA GLY A 58 13.81 15.77 4.73
C GLY A 58 12.37 15.63 4.24
N CYS A 59 11.44 15.74 5.17
CA CYS A 59 10.00 15.62 4.90
C CYS A 59 9.40 16.99 4.61
N MET A 60 8.87 17.21 3.40
CA MET A 60 8.26 18.48 3.03
C MET A 60 7.07 18.85 3.92
N ARG A 61 6.27 17.85 4.33
CA ARG A 61 5.12 18.14 5.20
C ARG A 61 5.57 18.57 6.59
N GLU A 62 6.63 18.00 7.13
CA GLU A 62 7.20 18.45 8.41
C GLU A 62 7.76 19.86 8.30
N GLU A 63 8.48 20.17 7.23
CA GLU A 63 9.03 21.49 6.98
C GLU A 63 7.94 22.56 6.87
N MET A 64 6.77 22.19 6.35
CA MET A 64 5.62 23.10 6.19
C MET A 64 4.67 23.04 7.40
N GLY A 65 4.98 22.28 8.44
CA GLY A 65 4.16 22.18 9.63
C GLY A 65 2.84 21.42 9.44
N VAL A 66 2.77 20.54 8.45
CA VAL A 66 1.56 19.78 8.16
C VAL A 66 1.44 18.57 9.10
N PRO A 67 0.31 18.40 9.81
CA PRO A 67 0.10 17.22 10.65
C PRO A 67 0.14 15.92 9.87
N SER A 68 0.50 14.83 10.55
CA SER A 68 0.49 13.50 9.96
C SER A 68 -0.90 13.15 9.42
N GLY A 69 -0.95 12.50 8.26
CA GLY A 69 -2.21 12.08 7.62
C GLY A 69 -2.93 13.16 6.84
N GLN A 70 -2.36 14.39 6.75
CA GLN A 70 -2.96 15.50 6.02
C GLN A 70 -2.06 15.96 4.88
N ARG A 71 -2.68 16.59 3.89
CA ARG A 71 -1.98 17.22 2.77
C ARG A 71 -0.98 16.30 2.07
N HIS A 72 -1.44 15.11 1.68
CA HIS A 72 -0.60 14.12 1.01
C HIS A 72 -0.02 14.61 -0.32
N GLU A 73 -0.67 15.57 -0.96
CA GLU A 73 -0.18 16.16 -2.22
C GLU A 73 1.15 16.90 -2.04
N LEU A 74 1.47 17.30 -0.83
CA LEU A 74 2.75 17.94 -0.52
C LEU A 74 3.85 16.94 -0.21
N CYS A 75 3.50 15.66 -0.08
CA CYS A 75 4.47 14.62 0.16
C CYS A 75 5.25 14.33 -1.13
N ARG A 76 6.57 14.30 -1.02
CA ARG A 76 7.46 13.94 -2.11
C ARG A 76 7.30 12.48 -2.53
N GLY A 77 6.94 11.63 -1.58
CA GLY A 77 6.80 10.19 -1.78
C GLY A 77 5.44 9.78 -2.31
N LEU A 78 5.41 8.69 -3.05
CA LEU A 78 4.20 7.98 -3.42
C LEU A 78 3.87 6.96 -2.34
N HIS A 79 2.59 6.64 -2.19
CA HIS A 79 2.15 5.59 -1.26
C HIS A 79 2.55 4.20 -1.77
N ALA A 80 2.66 3.24 -0.87
CA ALA A 80 3.01 1.87 -1.22
C ALA A 80 2.04 1.29 -2.25
N GLU A 81 0.73 1.49 -2.05
CA GLU A 81 -0.31 0.99 -2.95
C GLU A 81 -0.24 1.66 -4.33
N GLN A 82 0.07 2.95 -4.37
CA GLN A 82 0.28 3.67 -5.63
C GLN A 82 1.46 3.06 -6.40
N ASN A 83 2.54 2.73 -5.70
CA ASN A 83 3.71 2.12 -6.32
C ASN A 83 3.44 0.69 -6.81
N VAL A 84 2.57 -0.07 -6.14
CA VAL A 84 2.10 -1.36 -6.65
C VAL A 84 1.40 -1.18 -8.00
N VAL A 85 0.47 -0.23 -8.08
CA VAL A 85 -0.28 0.06 -9.32
C VAL A 85 0.66 0.52 -10.42
N ILE A 86 1.59 1.41 -10.09
CA ILE A 86 2.55 1.93 -11.07
C ILE A 86 3.48 0.83 -11.57
N GLN A 87 4.01 0.00 -10.68
CA GLN A 87 4.85 -1.12 -11.07
C GLN A 87 4.13 -2.05 -12.04
N ALA A 88 2.87 -2.38 -11.72
CA ALA A 88 2.06 -3.20 -12.60
C ALA A 88 1.86 -2.53 -13.97
N ALA A 89 1.57 -1.23 -13.98
CA ALA A 89 1.37 -0.48 -15.21
C ALA A 89 2.64 -0.44 -16.07
N VAL A 90 3.80 -0.20 -15.45
CA VAL A 90 5.07 -0.12 -16.16
C VAL A 90 5.42 -1.46 -16.82
N HIS A 91 5.07 -2.56 -16.17
CA HIS A 91 5.39 -3.91 -16.67
C HIS A 91 4.24 -4.58 -17.41
N GLY A 92 3.12 -3.88 -17.61
CA GLY A 92 1.98 -4.41 -18.34
C GLY A 92 1.27 -5.57 -17.66
N ILE A 93 1.20 -5.56 -16.32
CA ILE A 93 0.59 -6.62 -15.54
C ILE A 93 -0.80 -6.21 -15.07
N PRO A 94 -1.88 -6.89 -15.52
CA PRO A 94 -3.22 -6.60 -15.02
C PRO A 94 -3.36 -6.98 -13.55
N LEU A 95 -4.01 -6.12 -12.77
CA LEU A 95 -4.30 -6.38 -11.36
C LEU A 95 -5.72 -6.90 -11.13
N THR A 96 -6.51 -7.09 -12.17
CA THR A 96 -7.89 -7.57 -12.06
C THR A 96 -7.96 -8.87 -11.27
N GLY A 97 -8.78 -8.89 -10.23
CA GLY A 97 -8.96 -10.05 -9.37
C GLY A 97 -7.90 -10.27 -8.33
N ALA A 98 -6.89 -9.42 -8.26
CA ALA A 98 -5.80 -9.56 -7.30
C ALA A 98 -6.25 -9.26 -5.87
N THR A 99 -5.54 -9.82 -4.91
CA THR A 99 -5.63 -9.48 -3.49
C THR A 99 -4.44 -8.58 -3.14
N ILE A 100 -4.70 -7.51 -2.42
CA ILE A 100 -3.67 -6.60 -1.94
C ILE A 100 -3.40 -6.87 -0.47
N TYR A 101 -2.14 -7.09 -0.13
CA TYR A 101 -1.69 -7.18 1.26
C TYR A 101 -0.87 -5.93 1.57
N CYS A 102 -1.31 -5.14 2.53
CA CYS A 102 -0.67 -3.89 2.93
C CYS A 102 -0.30 -3.94 4.40
N THR A 103 0.80 -3.33 4.78
CA THR A 103 1.14 -3.21 6.21
C THR A 103 0.22 -2.23 6.91
N ASP A 104 -0.25 -1.19 6.20
CA ASP A 104 -1.20 -0.20 6.71
C ASP A 104 -2.46 -0.19 5.85
N GLN A 105 -3.59 0.16 6.47
CA GLN A 105 -4.85 0.35 5.78
C GLN A 105 -4.69 1.39 4.66
N PRO A 106 -5.12 1.09 3.43
CA PRO A 106 -5.06 2.07 2.34
C PRO A 106 -5.91 3.31 2.63
N CYS A 107 -5.38 4.48 2.29
CA CYS A 107 -6.13 5.73 2.41
C CYS A 107 -7.24 5.79 1.34
N LEU A 108 -8.10 6.80 1.45
CA LEU A 108 -9.22 6.97 0.52
C LEU A 108 -8.75 7.05 -0.94
N ILE A 109 -7.69 7.79 -1.21
CA ILE A 109 -7.17 7.94 -2.57
C ILE A 109 -6.70 6.59 -3.11
N CYS A 110 -5.92 5.85 -2.32
CA CYS A 110 -5.44 4.53 -2.71
C CYS A 110 -6.59 3.54 -2.87
N SER A 111 -7.59 3.59 -1.98
CA SER A 111 -8.77 2.74 -2.07
C SER A 111 -9.51 2.94 -3.40
N LYS A 112 -9.72 4.19 -3.80
CA LYS A 112 -10.36 4.48 -5.09
C LYS A 112 -9.56 3.95 -6.27
N MET A 113 -8.24 4.09 -6.22
CA MET A 113 -7.36 3.56 -7.28
C MET A 113 -7.47 2.03 -7.37
N LEU A 114 -7.42 1.35 -6.21
CA LEU A 114 -7.51 -0.10 -6.17
C LEU A 114 -8.86 -0.62 -6.63
N ILE A 115 -9.95 0.07 -6.29
CA ILE A 115 -11.28 -0.25 -6.80
C ILE A 115 -11.28 -0.24 -8.33
N ASN A 116 -10.69 0.81 -8.91
CA ASN A 116 -10.68 0.95 -10.37
C ASN A 116 -9.73 -0.03 -11.05
N CYS A 117 -8.77 -0.57 -10.33
CA CYS A 117 -7.93 -1.67 -10.80
C CYS A 117 -8.64 -3.02 -10.79
N ARG A 118 -9.88 -3.07 -10.28
CA ARG A 118 -10.73 -4.26 -10.21
C ARG A 118 -10.14 -5.36 -9.34
N ILE A 119 -9.51 -4.98 -8.23
CA ILE A 119 -9.00 -5.94 -7.25
C ILE A 119 -10.17 -6.63 -6.54
N ARG A 120 -9.91 -7.79 -5.95
CA ARG A 120 -10.93 -8.57 -5.25
C ARG A 120 -10.97 -8.31 -3.75
N ALA A 121 -9.83 -8.13 -3.12
CA ALA A 121 -9.73 -8.04 -1.66
C ALA A 121 -8.54 -7.21 -1.22
N ILE A 122 -8.66 -6.58 -0.06
CA ILE A 122 -7.58 -5.87 0.62
C ILE A 122 -7.46 -6.42 2.03
N TYR A 123 -6.25 -6.85 2.41
CA TYR A 123 -5.91 -7.23 3.77
C TYR A 123 -4.81 -6.32 4.27
N PHE A 124 -4.94 -5.86 5.52
CA PHE A 124 -3.97 -4.94 6.11
C PHE A 124 -3.68 -5.31 7.56
N SER A 125 -2.55 -4.87 8.07
CA SER A 125 -2.09 -5.19 9.42
C SER A 125 -2.43 -4.10 10.42
N ARG A 126 -2.19 -2.84 10.09
CA ARG A 126 -2.49 -1.69 10.94
C ARG A 126 -3.61 -0.87 10.32
N GLY A 127 -4.67 -0.64 11.12
CA GLY A 127 -5.82 0.13 10.66
C GLY A 127 -5.90 1.50 11.32
N TYR A 128 -6.73 2.35 10.76
CA TYR A 128 -7.14 3.63 11.33
C TYR A 128 -8.59 3.90 10.94
N PRO A 129 -9.30 4.75 11.69
CA PRO A 129 -10.68 5.07 11.35
C PRO A 129 -10.75 5.80 10.01
N ASP A 130 -11.44 5.21 9.04
CA ASP A 130 -11.69 5.81 7.74
C ASP A 130 -12.97 5.21 7.18
N ASP A 131 -14.11 5.73 7.67
CA ASP A 131 -15.42 5.22 7.29
C ASP A 131 -15.73 5.44 5.82
N LEU A 132 -15.20 6.50 5.22
CA LEU A 132 -15.45 6.80 3.81
C LEU A 132 -14.75 5.80 2.89
N SER A 133 -13.50 5.46 3.17
CA SER A 133 -12.80 4.40 2.43
C SER A 133 -13.53 3.08 2.53
N ARG A 134 -13.95 2.70 3.74
CA ARG A 134 -14.69 1.47 3.98
C ARG A 134 -16.00 1.47 3.20
N SER A 135 -16.73 2.59 3.23
CA SER A 135 -17.99 2.73 2.51
C SER A 135 -17.81 2.50 1.01
N PHE A 136 -16.78 3.07 0.42
CA PHE A 136 -16.52 2.89 -1.02
C PHE A 136 -16.12 1.45 -1.36
N LEU A 137 -15.31 0.82 -0.51
CA LEU A 137 -14.92 -0.58 -0.71
C LEU A 137 -16.12 -1.52 -0.58
N ASP A 138 -17.00 -1.28 0.40
CA ASP A 138 -18.22 -2.05 0.58
C ASP A 138 -19.13 -1.90 -0.63
N GLU A 139 -19.34 -0.68 -1.12
CA GLU A 139 -20.16 -0.40 -2.30
C GLU A 139 -19.62 -1.09 -3.53
N ALA A 140 -18.29 -1.17 -3.67
CA ALA A 140 -17.64 -1.83 -4.80
C ALA A 140 -17.61 -3.36 -4.66
N GLY A 141 -18.01 -3.91 -3.53
CA GLY A 141 -18.01 -5.36 -3.30
C GLY A 141 -16.63 -5.95 -3.06
N ILE A 142 -15.69 -5.14 -2.56
CA ILE A 142 -14.33 -5.60 -2.28
C ILE A 142 -14.25 -6.07 -0.84
N ASP A 143 -13.73 -7.28 -0.64
CA ASP A 143 -13.45 -7.81 0.70
C ASP A 143 -12.35 -6.98 1.35
N TYR A 144 -12.53 -6.69 2.63
CA TYR A 144 -11.69 -5.73 3.32
C TYR A 144 -11.56 -6.14 4.78
N GLU A 145 -10.36 -6.52 5.20
CA GLU A 145 -10.18 -7.12 6.51
C GLU A 145 -8.80 -6.79 7.09
N ARG A 146 -8.80 -6.54 8.40
CA ARG A 146 -7.56 -6.43 9.17
C ARG A 146 -7.08 -7.81 9.59
N LEU A 147 -5.83 -8.11 9.29
CA LEU A 147 -5.16 -9.33 9.75
C LEU A 147 -4.24 -8.98 10.91
N SER A 148 -4.37 -9.72 12.00
CA SER A 148 -3.53 -9.52 13.19
C SER A 148 -2.18 -10.23 13.05
#